data_7b05535a0b9ab87b59248cd4e79f7bcb
#
_entry.id   7b05535a0b9ab87b59248cd4e79f7bcb
#
_cell.length_a   1.000
_cell.length_b   1.000
_cell.length_c   1.000
_cell.angle_alpha   90.00
_cell.angle_beta   90.00
_cell.angle_gamma   90.00
#
_symmetry.space_group_name_H-M   'P 1'
#
loop_
_entity.id
_entity.type
_entity.pdbx_description
1 polymer ?
#
loop_
_entity_poly.entity_id
_entity_poly.type
_entity_poly.pdbx_seq_one_letter_code
_entity_poly.pdbx_strand_id
1 'polypeptide(L)'
;MRLGLNSFSADDAINKLDQQDLSKIFKFFGDEKDSKKIAKAIIKKRDKNIISSEDLNEIINREKKNYNFKINKSTKIFQSLRIFVNQEVSELIYGLINAYKLLPIGSLIIVVTFHSLEDKIVKYFFKNYSEEKKVSRYLPLSNNKEKVFKLLIKKAITPSAEEIKKNPSSRSAKLRYVKKIKNGCNFQEFLAKFQHLLDIENIGKKLC
;
A
#
# COMPACT_ATOMS: atom_id res chain seq x y z
N MET A 1 -8.55 6.45 -13.49
CA MET A 1 -7.65 5.98 -12.41
C MET A 1 -6.18 5.87 -12.85
N ARG A 2 -5.88 5.86 -14.11
CA ARG A 2 -4.51 5.75 -14.61
C ARG A 2 -3.75 7.06 -14.43
N LEU A 3 -2.60 7.02 -13.73
CA LEU A 3 -1.70 8.16 -13.50
C LEU A 3 -0.34 7.84 -14.17
N GLY A 4 -0.23 7.98 -15.48
CA GLY A 4 1.02 7.72 -16.16
C GLY A 4 0.91 6.90 -17.44
N LEU A 5 2.04 6.32 -17.87
CA LEU A 5 2.21 5.63 -19.15
C LEU A 5 1.86 4.13 -19.12
N ASN A 6 1.22 3.63 -18.08
CA ASN A 6 0.83 2.22 -18.02
C ASN A 6 -0.12 1.87 -19.17
N SER A 7 0.12 0.71 -19.79
CA SER A 7 -0.62 0.24 -20.95
C SER A 7 -2.04 -0.25 -20.63
N PHE A 8 -2.34 -0.57 -19.37
CA PHE A 8 -3.64 -1.06 -18.92
C PHE A 8 -4.36 -0.11 -17.96
N SER A 9 -5.66 -0.24 -17.87
CA SER A 9 -6.56 0.58 -17.06
C SER A 9 -7.28 -0.23 -15.98
N ALA A 10 -8.02 0.45 -15.09
CA ALA A 10 -8.90 -0.23 -14.13
C ALA A 10 -10.03 -1.00 -14.83
N ASP A 11 -10.48 -0.49 -15.98
CA ASP A 11 -11.44 -1.17 -16.83
C ASP A 11 -10.90 -2.49 -17.38
N ASP A 12 -9.66 -2.48 -17.91
CA ASP A 12 -8.97 -3.69 -18.33
C ASP A 12 -8.84 -4.70 -17.20
N ALA A 13 -8.47 -4.25 -16.00
CA ALA A 13 -8.34 -5.12 -14.84
C ALA A 13 -9.67 -5.81 -14.50
N ILE A 14 -10.78 -5.07 -14.45
CA ILE A 14 -12.11 -5.59 -14.12
C ILE A 14 -12.63 -6.52 -15.22
N ASN A 15 -12.38 -6.20 -16.47
CA ASN A 15 -12.98 -6.91 -17.60
C ASN A 15 -12.11 -8.06 -18.15
N LYS A 16 -10.80 -8.12 -17.81
CA LYS A 16 -9.89 -9.14 -18.38
C LYS A 16 -9.30 -10.10 -17.34
N LEU A 17 -9.05 -9.65 -16.08
CA LEU A 17 -8.45 -10.51 -15.07
C LEU A 17 -9.40 -11.62 -14.59
N ASP A 18 -8.83 -12.74 -14.14
CA ASP A 18 -9.59 -13.84 -13.57
C ASP A 18 -10.06 -13.54 -12.13
N GLN A 19 -10.93 -14.42 -11.60
CA GLN A 19 -11.51 -14.28 -10.28
C GLN A 19 -10.44 -14.28 -9.17
N GLN A 20 -9.40 -15.10 -9.32
CA GLN A 20 -8.37 -15.24 -8.31
C GLN A 20 -7.51 -13.98 -8.22
N ASP A 21 -7.12 -13.45 -9.37
CA ASP A 21 -6.30 -12.25 -9.47
C ASP A 21 -7.08 -11.01 -8.97
N LEU A 22 -8.34 -10.83 -9.36
CA LEU A 22 -9.20 -9.79 -8.80
C LEU A 22 -9.34 -9.90 -7.28
N SER A 23 -9.56 -11.13 -6.78
CA SER A 23 -9.67 -11.35 -5.33
C SER A 23 -8.38 -11.01 -4.58
N LYS A 24 -7.19 -11.32 -5.14
CA LYS A 24 -5.90 -10.93 -4.56
C LYS A 24 -5.75 -9.42 -4.49
N ILE A 25 -6.02 -8.72 -5.60
CA ILE A 25 -5.96 -7.25 -5.69
C ILE A 25 -6.83 -6.63 -4.60
N PHE A 26 -8.10 -7.01 -4.52
CA PHE A 26 -9.04 -6.45 -3.54
C PHE A 26 -8.64 -6.76 -2.10
N LYS A 27 -8.15 -7.97 -1.83
CA LYS A 27 -7.74 -8.41 -0.51
C LYS A 27 -6.48 -7.70 -0.02
N PHE A 28 -5.43 -7.66 -0.84
CA PHE A 28 -4.12 -7.22 -0.39
C PHE A 28 -3.93 -5.71 -0.52
N PHE A 29 -4.48 -5.07 -1.54
CA PHE A 29 -4.37 -3.62 -1.74
C PHE A 29 -5.52 -2.84 -1.09
N GLY A 30 -6.73 -3.42 -1.07
CA GLY A 30 -7.90 -2.79 -0.48
C GLY A 30 -8.20 -3.20 0.96
N ASP A 31 -7.50 -4.20 1.51
CA ASP A 31 -7.87 -4.82 2.79
C ASP A 31 -9.37 -5.19 2.82
N GLU A 32 -9.88 -5.76 1.70
CA GLU A 32 -11.30 -6.08 1.54
C GLU A 32 -11.56 -7.52 1.97
N LYS A 33 -12.43 -7.67 2.97
CA LYS A 33 -12.79 -9.00 3.53
C LYS A 33 -13.68 -9.80 2.59
N ASP A 34 -14.57 -9.13 1.86
CA ASP A 34 -15.49 -9.74 0.92
C ASP A 34 -14.90 -9.90 -0.49
N SER A 35 -13.56 -9.78 -0.64
CA SER A 35 -12.82 -9.81 -1.91
C SER A 35 -13.21 -10.97 -2.83
N LYS A 36 -13.33 -12.19 -2.30
CA LYS A 36 -13.71 -13.39 -3.07
C LYS A 36 -15.15 -13.32 -3.60
N LYS A 37 -16.08 -12.81 -2.78
CA LYS A 37 -17.50 -12.68 -3.18
C LYS A 37 -17.66 -11.63 -4.27
N ILE A 38 -17.00 -10.48 -4.09
CA ILE A 38 -17.03 -9.38 -5.05
C ILE A 38 -16.41 -9.82 -6.37
N ALA A 39 -15.24 -10.45 -6.34
CA ALA A 39 -14.58 -10.99 -7.54
C ALA A 39 -15.48 -11.98 -8.28
N LYS A 40 -16.10 -12.95 -7.59
CA LYS A 40 -17.04 -13.91 -8.17
C LYS A 40 -18.24 -13.22 -8.82
N ALA A 41 -18.80 -12.20 -8.17
CA ALA A 41 -19.94 -11.47 -8.69
C ALA A 41 -19.58 -10.66 -9.96
N ILE A 42 -18.36 -10.09 -10.01
CA ILE A 42 -17.79 -9.42 -11.19
C ILE A 42 -17.74 -10.39 -12.36
N ILE A 43 -17.11 -11.57 -12.19
CA ILE A 43 -17.00 -12.57 -13.25
C ILE A 43 -18.39 -12.96 -13.78
N LYS A 44 -19.33 -13.27 -12.89
CA LYS A 44 -20.70 -13.65 -13.27
C LYS A 44 -21.45 -12.56 -14.06
N LYS A 45 -21.21 -11.27 -13.75
CA LYS A 45 -21.82 -10.14 -14.49
C LYS A 45 -21.13 -9.96 -15.83
N ARG A 46 -19.81 -10.08 -15.87
CA ARG A 46 -18.97 -9.91 -17.07
C ARG A 46 -19.31 -10.92 -18.17
N ASP A 47 -19.69 -12.15 -17.82
CA ASP A 47 -20.10 -13.18 -18.80
C ASP A 47 -21.30 -12.73 -19.66
N LYS A 48 -22.04 -11.71 -19.22
CA LYS A 48 -23.20 -11.15 -19.92
C LYS A 48 -22.89 -9.84 -20.63
N ASN A 49 -22.14 -8.95 -19.99
CA ASN A 49 -21.82 -7.60 -20.49
C ASN A 49 -20.50 -7.09 -19.90
N ILE A 50 -19.84 -6.19 -20.63
CA ILE A 50 -18.69 -5.41 -20.09
C ILE A 50 -19.15 -4.62 -18.87
N ILE A 51 -18.35 -4.63 -17.80
CA ILE A 51 -18.67 -3.97 -16.53
C ILE A 51 -18.24 -2.51 -16.56
N SER A 52 -19.19 -1.61 -16.37
CA SER A 52 -18.96 -0.18 -16.15
C SER A 52 -18.63 0.15 -14.68
N SER A 53 -18.28 1.40 -14.40
CA SER A 53 -18.08 1.87 -13.03
C SER A 53 -19.35 1.79 -12.18
N GLU A 54 -20.50 2.05 -12.78
CA GLU A 54 -21.83 1.97 -12.17
C GLU A 54 -22.17 0.53 -11.82
N ASP A 55 -21.97 -0.39 -12.75
CA ASP A 55 -22.15 -1.83 -12.52
C ASP A 55 -21.28 -2.34 -11.38
N LEU A 56 -20.02 -1.90 -11.32
CA LEU A 56 -19.10 -2.25 -10.25
C LEU A 56 -19.63 -1.76 -8.90
N ASN A 57 -20.12 -0.52 -8.82
CA ASN A 57 -20.72 0.02 -7.60
C ASN A 57 -21.97 -0.78 -7.15
N GLU A 58 -22.83 -1.16 -8.07
CA GLU A 58 -24.00 -2.00 -7.79
C GLU A 58 -23.60 -3.37 -7.23
N ILE A 59 -22.62 -4.02 -7.86
CA ILE A 59 -22.07 -5.30 -7.37
C ILE A 59 -21.54 -5.15 -5.94
N ILE A 60 -20.72 -4.14 -5.69
CA ILE A 60 -20.13 -3.92 -4.36
C ILE A 60 -21.21 -3.68 -3.32
N ASN A 61 -22.21 -2.84 -3.64
CA ASN A 61 -23.30 -2.52 -2.71
C ASN A 61 -24.14 -3.75 -2.36
N ARG A 62 -24.35 -4.65 -3.30
CA ARG A 62 -25.10 -5.89 -3.10
C ARG A 62 -24.30 -6.92 -2.28
N GLU A 63 -23.03 -7.10 -2.59
CA GLU A 63 -22.20 -8.16 -1.96
C GLU A 63 -21.69 -7.78 -0.56
N LYS A 64 -21.53 -6.47 -0.26
CA LYS A 64 -21.07 -6.00 1.06
C LYS A 64 -22.25 -5.79 2.01
N LYS A 65 -22.49 -6.77 2.88
CA LYS A 65 -23.53 -6.70 3.90
C LYS A 65 -23.12 -5.86 5.10
N ASN A 66 -21.88 -6.05 5.60
CA ASN A 66 -21.36 -5.35 6.78
C ASN A 66 -20.37 -4.26 6.35
N TYR A 67 -20.66 -3.01 6.66
CA TYR A 67 -19.79 -1.89 6.35
C TYR A 67 -19.87 -0.80 7.41
N ASN A 68 -18.83 0.02 7.49
CA ASN A 68 -18.81 1.19 8.33
C ASN A 68 -19.53 2.34 7.62
N PHE A 69 -20.62 2.84 8.18
CA PHE A 69 -21.41 3.93 7.61
C PHE A 69 -20.65 5.22 7.32
N LYS A 70 -19.48 5.42 7.96
CA LYS A 70 -18.62 6.58 7.76
C LYS A 70 -17.78 6.54 6.47
N ILE A 71 -17.71 5.38 5.80
CA ILE A 71 -16.87 5.17 4.62
C ILE A 71 -17.73 4.55 3.53
N ASN A 72 -17.68 5.10 2.31
CA ASN A 72 -18.37 4.51 1.16
C ASN A 72 -17.91 3.06 0.96
N LYS A 73 -18.88 2.16 0.72
CA LYS A 73 -18.62 0.72 0.51
C LYS A 73 -17.58 0.44 -0.58
N SER A 74 -17.59 1.23 -1.63
CA SER A 74 -16.73 1.05 -2.81
C SER A 74 -15.30 1.56 -2.62
N THR A 75 -15.03 2.39 -1.59
CA THR A 75 -13.73 3.04 -1.40
C THR A 75 -12.56 2.06 -1.47
N LYS A 76 -12.64 0.92 -0.77
CA LYS A 76 -11.55 -0.07 -0.71
C LYS A 76 -11.29 -0.73 -2.06
N ILE A 77 -12.34 -1.01 -2.84
CA ILE A 77 -12.22 -1.63 -4.16
C ILE A 77 -11.61 -0.65 -5.15
N PHE A 78 -12.11 0.58 -5.22
CA PHE A 78 -11.53 1.61 -6.10
C PHE A 78 -10.09 1.97 -5.70
N GLN A 79 -9.78 2.02 -4.40
CA GLN A 79 -8.41 2.19 -3.93
C GLN A 79 -7.51 1.04 -4.39
N SER A 80 -7.95 -0.22 -4.28
CA SER A 80 -7.16 -1.38 -4.69
C SER A 80 -6.87 -1.40 -6.18
N LEU A 81 -7.85 -1.00 -7.01
CA LEU A 81 -7.66 -0.85 -8.45
C LEU A 81 -6.69 0.28 -8.79
N ARG A 82 -6.76 1.40 -8.07
CA ARG A 82 -5.84 2.53 -8.25
C ARG A 82 -4.40 2.12 -7.95
N ILE A 83 -4.20 1.46 -6.81
CA ILE A 83 -2.88 0.96 -6.39
C ILE A 83 -2.33 0.00 -7.45
N PHE A 84 -3.15 -0.95 -7.91
CA PHE A 84 -2.75 -1.95 -8.90
C PHE A 84 -2.38 -1.32 -10.25
N VAL A 85 -3.24 -0.46 -10.79
CA VAL A 85 -3.03 0.16 -12.11
C VAL A 85 -1.84 1.10 -12.14
N ASN A 86 -1.58 1.80 -11.04
CA ASN A 86 -0.48 2.76 -10.95
C ASN A 86 0.80 2.16 -10.35
N GLN A 87 0.80 0.87 -9.99
CA GLN A 87 1.95 0.19 -9.38
C GLN A 87 2.46 0.93 -8.12
N GLU A 88 1.54 1.47 -7.31
CA GLU A 88 1.85 2.37 -6.19
C GLU A 88 2.74 1.71 -5.13
N VAL A 89 2.68 0.37 -4.99
CA VAL A 89 3.49 -0.39 -4.02
C VAL A 89 4.94 -0.48 -4.48
N SER A 90 5.19 -0.84 -5.74
CA SER A 90 6.56 -0.91 -6.28
C SER A 90 7.20 0.47 -6.32
N GLU A 91 6.47 1.50 -6.74
CA GLU A 91 6.94 2.89 -6.72
C GLU A 91 7.33 3.34 -5.31
N LEU A 92 6.51 3.05 -4.29
CA LEU A 92 6.83 3.37 -2.90
C LEU A 92 8.06 2.60 -2.40
N ILE A 93 8.14 1.28 -2.64
CA ILE A 93 9.24 0.44 -2.17
C ILE A 93 10.57 0.89 -2.79
N TYR A 94 10.61 1.04 -4.11
CA TYR A 94 11.83 1.48 -4.80
C TYR A 94 12.14 2.95 -4.54
N GLY A 95 11.12 3.80 -4.38
CA GLY A 95 11.28 5.19 -3.96
C GLY A 95 11.99 5.32 -2.61
N LEU A 96 11.60 4.51 -1.60
CA LEU A 96 12.26 4.48 -0.29
C LEU A 96 13.71 4.01 -0.37
N ILE A 97 13.99 2.95 -1.14
CA ILE A 97 15.34 2.42 -1.33
C ILE A 97 16.21 3.46 -2.05
N ASN A 98 15.71 4.08 -3.10
CA ASN A 98 16.45 5.06 -3.89
C ASN A 98 16.69 6.37 -3.10
N ALA A 99 15.71 6.83 -2.33
CA ALA A 99 15.89 7.95 -1.43
C ALA A 99 17.04 7.69 -0.43
N TYR A 100 17.08 6.48 0.15
CA TYR A 100 18.21 6.11 1.00
C TYR A 100 19.54 6.12 0.26
N LYS A 101 19.61 5.58 -0.96
CA LYS A 101 20.86 5.49 -1.73
C LYS A 101 21.41 6.88 -2.10
N LEU A 102 20.53 7.78 -2.50
CA LEU A 102 20.90 9.09 -3.04
C LEU A 102 21.24 10.13 -1.95
N LEU A 103 20.59 10.05 -0.81
CA LEU A 103 20.76 11.06 0.25
C LEU A 103 22.08 10.87 1.00
N PRO A 104 22.80 11.95 1.38
CA PRO A 104 23.99 11.88 2.21
C PRO A 104 23.65 11.49 3.65
N ILE A 105 24.67 11.01 4.40
CA ILE A 105 24.55 10.77 5.85
C ILE A 105 24.16 12.08 6.55
N GLY A 106 23.26 11.98 7.50
CA GLY A 106 22.72 13.13 8.25
C GLY A 106 21.39 13.66 7.71
N SER A 107 20.99 13.29 6.48
CA SER A 107 19.72 13.71 5.86
C SER A 107 18.50 13.08 6.54
N LEU A 108 17.37 13.78 6.39
CA LEU A 108 16.05 13.28 6.80
C LEU A 108 15.32 12.66 5.60
N ILE A 109 14.69 11.52 5.83
CA ILE A 109 13.70 10.94 4.92
C ILE A 109 12.35 11.13 5.58
N ILE A 110 11.49 11.93 4.94
CA ILE A 110 10.14 12.26 5.43
C ILE A 110 9.14 11.70 4.45
N VAL A 111 8.17 10.93 4.94
CA VAL A 111 7.14 10.29 4.11
C VAL A 111 5.77 10.56 4.70
N VAL A 112 4.85 11.00 3.84
CA VAL A 112 3.42 11.13 4.16
C VAL A 112 2.67 10.01 3.45
N THR A 113 1.85 9.27 4.18
CA THR A 113 1.04 8.18 3.67
C THR A 113 -0.43 8.48 3.90
N PHE A 114 -1.31 8.03 2.99
CA PHE A 114 -2.75 8.30 3.07
C PHE A 114 -3.60 7.05 3.31
N HIS A 115 -3.02 5.85 3.23
CA HIS A 115 -3.72 4.61 3.53
C HIS A 115 -2.87 3.61 4.31
N SER A 116 -3.54 2.60 4.87
CA SER A 116 -2.93 1.63 5.79
C SER A 116 -1.80 0.80 5.18
N LEU A 117 -1.87 0.47 3.89
CA LEU A 117 -0.86 -0.33 3.21
C LEU A 117 0.45 0.45 3.06
N GLU A 118 0.39 1.71 2.58
CA GLU A 118 1.56 2.60 2.54
C GLU A 118 2.20 2.74 3.92
N ASP A 119 1.38 3.07 4.93
CA ASP A 119 1.87 3.24 6.31
C ASP A 119 2.56 1.98 6.85
N LYS A 120 2.05 0.79 6.51
CA LYS A 120 2.64 -0.50 6.88
C LYS A 120 4.01 -0.70 6.24
N ILE A 121 4.17 -0.38 4.96
CA ILE A 121 5.43 -0.48 4.22
C ILE A 121 6.46 0.50 4.80
N VAL A 122 6.11 1.79 4.91
CA VAL A 122 6.99 2.84 5.44
C VAL A 122 7.39 2.56 6.89
N LYS A 123 6.42 2.17 7.74
CA LYS A 123 6.67 1.80 9.13
C LYS A 123 7.64 0.64 9.24
N TYR A 124 7.46 -0.41 8.42
CA TYR A 124 8.36 -1.56 8.40
C TYR A 124 9.77 -1.14 7.99
N PHE A 125 9.91 -0.39 6.88
CA PHE A 125 11.19 0.09 6.39
C PHE A 125 11.94 0.89 7.45
N PHE A 126 11.30 1.92 8.01
CA PHE A 126 11.93 2.76 9.02
C PHE A 126 12.25 1.99 10.31
N LYS A 127 11.32 1.19 10.84
CA LYS A 127 11.52 0.47 12.09
C LYS A 127 12.59 -0.62 11.97
N ASN A 128 12.57 -1.39 10.87
CA ASN A 128 13.42 -2.56 10.73
C ASN A 128 14.90 -2.21 10.53
N TYR A 129 15.16 -1.05 9.93
CA TYR A 129 16.50 -0.54 9.67
C TYR A 129 16.93 0.60 10.60
N SER A 130 16.18 0.88 11.66
CA SER A 130 16.56 1.84 12.68
C SER A 130 17.24 1.19 13.88
N GLU A 131 18.10 1.96 14.55
CA GLU A 131 18.68 1.57 15.85
C GLU A 131 17.57 1.30 16.88
N GLU A 132 17.63 0.17 17.55
CA GLU A 132 16.80 -0.11 18.72
C GLU A 132 17.40 0.58 19.94
N LYS A 133 16.57 1.25 20.75
CA LYS A 133 17.00 1.64 22.08
C LYS A 133 17.30 0.36 22.86
N LYS A 134 18.50 0.28 23.46
CA LYS A 134 19.07 -0.86 24.18
C LYS A 134 18.01 -1.81 24.74
N VAL A 135 17.96 -3.00 24.18
CA VAL A 135 17.20 -4.13 24.72
C VAL A 135 17.91 -4.64 25.97
N SER A 136 17.14 -5.13 26.94
CA SER A 136 17.64 -5.76 28.17
C SER A 136 18.84 -6.68 27.90
N ARG A 137 19.86 -6.65 28.81
CA ARG A 137 21.08 -7.46 28.73
C ARG A 137 20.86 -8.98 28.70
N TYR A 138 19.63 -9.42 28.90
CA TYR A 138 19.24 -10.85 28.98
C TYR A 138 18.63 -11.43 27.71
N LEU A 139 18.48 -10.65 26.61
CA LEU A 139 18.00 -11.20 25.35
C LEU A 139 19.17 -11.50 24.41
N PRO A 140 19.24 -12.69 23.79
CA PRO A 140 20.25 -12.99 22.78
C PRO A 140 20.24 -11.92 21.70
N LEU A 141 21.43 -11.49 21.27
CA LEU A 141 21.60 -10.57 20.15
C LEU A 141 20.98 -11.19 18.90
N SER A 142 19.70 -10.90 18.68
CA SER A 142 19.00 -11.35 17.50
C SER A 142 19.43 -10.53 16.29
N ASN A 143 20.03 -11.20 15.31
CA ASN A 143 20.33 -10.75 13.95
C ASN A 143 20.99 -9.37 13.83
N ASN A 144 22.23 -9.38 13.33
CA ASN A 144 22.99 -8.22 12.87
C ASN A 144 22.30 -7.50 11.69
N LYS A 145 21.07 -6.98 11.89
CA LYS A 145 20.44 -6.12 10.90
C LYS A 145 21.20 -4.83 10.83
N GLU A 146 21.61 -4.46 9.65
CA GLU A 146 22.28 -3.19 9.42
C GLU A 146 21.36 -2.03 9.83
N LYS A 147 21.77 -1.31 10.86
CA LYS A 147 21.05 -0.15 11.38
C LYS A 147 21.57 1.10 10.68
N VAL A 148 20.79 1.59 9.75
CA VAL A 148 21.17 2.73 8.88
C VAL A 148 20.38 3.99 9.14
N PHE A 149 19.33 3.87 9.97
CA PHE A 149 18.49 5.00 10.37
C PHE A 149 18.52 5.22 11.88
N LYS A 150 18.35 6.47 12.29
CA LYS A 150 17.94 6.87 13.62
C LYS A 150 16.47 7.25 13.59
N LEU A 151 15.66 6.54 14.38
CA LEU A 151 14.23 6.82 14.51
C LEU A 151 14.06 8.04 15.43
N LEU A 152 13.58 9.14 14.89
CA LEU A 152 13.38 10.38 15.65
C LEU A 152 12.04 10.39 16.38
N ILE A 153 11.02 9.78 15.79
CA ILE A 153 9.68 9.62 16.37
C ILE A 153 9.25 8.15 16.34
N LYS A 154 8.61 7.68 17.41
CA LYS A 154 8.10 6.30 17.49
C LYS A 154 6.71 6.15 16.83
N LYS A 155 5.85 7.15 17.01
CA LYS A 155 4.49 7.19 16.46
C LYS A 155 4.45 8.10 15.25
N ALA A 156 3.59 7.79 14.27
CA ALA A 156 3.34 8.70 13.16
C ALA A 156 2.69 10.00 13.68
N ILE A 157 3.02 11.10 13.06
CA ILE A 157 2.29 12.36 13.24
C ILE A 157 1.01 12.26 12.39
N THR A 158 -0.11 12.58 13.00
CA THR A 158 -1.43 12.63 12.34
C THR A 158 -1.95 14.06 12.34
N PRO A 159 -2.81 14.42 11.39
CA PRO A 159 -3.35 15.77 11.30
C PRO A 159 -4.17 16.13 12.54
N SER A 160 -4.16 17.39 12.91
CA SER A 160 -5.00 17.94 13.99
C SER A 160 -6.48 18.00 13.57
N ALA A 161 -7.37 18.14 14.56
CA ALA A 161 -8.80 18.33 14.27
C ALA A 161 -9.07 19.58 13.43
N GLU A 162 -8.30 20.65 13.65
CA GLU A 162 -8.39 21.88 12.88
C GLU A 162 -7.94 21.70 11.42
N GLU A 163 -6.86 20.95 11.21
CA GLU A 163 -6.39 20.62 9.87
C GLU A 163 -7.42 19.78 9.11
N ILE A 164 -8.00 18.76 9.76
CA ILE A 164 -9.07 17.93 9.16
C ILE A 164 -10.30 18.77 8.83
N LYS A 165 -10.65 19.77 9.67
CA LYS A 165 -11.77 20.66 9.40
C LYS A 165 -11.51 21.55 8.17
N LYS A 166 -10.28 22.05 8.02
CA LYS A 166 -9.88 22.87 6.86
C LYS A 166 -9.64 22.03 5.59
N ASN A 167 -9.10 20.84 5.75
CA ASN A 167 -8.80 19.91 4.65
C ASN A 167 -9.26 18.48 5.01
N PRO A 168 -10.51 18.11 4.73
CA PRO A 168 -11.04 16.78 5.04
C PRO A 168 -10.26 15.62 4.41
N SER A 169 -9.54 15.85 3.31
CA SER A 169 -8.70 14.85 2.66
C SER A 169 -7.50 14.44 3.50
N SER A 170 -7.05 15.28 4.44
CA SER A 170 -5.93 14.98 5.33
C SER A 170 -6.24 13.93 6.40
N ARG A 171 -7.53 13.61 6.66
CA ARG A 171 -7.97 12.75 7.78
C ARG A 171 -7.23 11.41 7.92
N SER A 172 -6.72 10.87 6.84
CA SER A 172 -6.01 9.59 6.81
C SER A 172 -4.50 9.74 6.72
N ALA A 173 -4.00 10.97 6.65
CA ALA A 173 -2.58 11.25 6.50
C ALA A 173 -1.78 10.81 7.73
N LYS A 174 -0.61 10.22 7.49
CA LYS A 174 0.36 9.86 8.53
C LYS A 174 1.75 10.24 8.05
N LEU A 175 2.41 11.11 8.80
CA LEU A 175 3.77 11.52 8.53
C LEU A 175 4.72 10.71 9.40
N ARG A 176 5.75 10.14 8.76
CA ARG A 176 6.88 9.46 9.43
C ARG A 176 8.19 10.00 8.90
N TYR A 177 9.20 10.05 9.74
CA TYR A 177 10.54 10.45 9.32
C TYR A 177 11.64 9.78 10.13
N VAL A 178 12.78 9.62 9.48
CA VAL A 178 14.02 9.08 10.04
C VAL A 178 15.21 9.91 9.60
N LYS A 179 16.30 9.84 10.35
CA LYS A 179 17.58 10.41 9.96
C LYS A 179 18.48 9.29 9.45
N LYS A 180 19.08 9.45 8.27
CA LYS A 180 20.11 8.54 7.76
C LYS A 180 21.40 8.69 8.56
N ILE A 181 21.95 7.59 9.07
CA ILE A 181 23.16 7.59 9.90
C ILE A 181 24.31 6.79 9.31
N LYS A 182 24.05 5.92 8.32
CA LYS A 182 25.08 5.05 7.73
C LYS A 182 24.74 4.73 6.28
N ASN A 183 25.75 4.42 5.47
CA ASN A 183 25.66 3.87 4.12
C ASN A 183 25.85 2.35 4.11
N GLY A 184 25.67 1.71 2.96
CA GLY A 184 26.07 0.31 2.71
C GLY A 184 25.04 -0.73 3.17
N CYS A 185 23.75 -0.40 3.19
CA CYS A 185 22.69 -1.35 3.54
C CYS A 185 22.16 -2.12 2.32
N ASN A 186 21.95 -3.42 2.50
CA ASN A 186 21.21 -4.27 1.59
C ASN A 186 19.75 -4.39 2.04
N PHE A 187 18.82 -4.13 1.12
CA PHE A 187 17.38 -4.16 1.39
C PHE A 187 16.68 -5.44 0.87
N GLN A 188 17.41 -6.53 0.66
CA GLN A 188 16.81 -7.79 0.18
C GLN A 188 15.73 -8.32 1.13
N GLU A 189 15.93 -8.22 2.44
CA GLU A 189 14.92 -8.62 3.42
C GLU A 189 13.65 -7.77 3.33
N PHE A 190 13.79 -6.47 3.05
CA PHE A 190 12.65 -5.58 2.83
C PHE A 190 11.88 -5.96 1.56
N LEU A 191 12.59 -6.21 0.46
CA LEU A 191 11.99 -6.67 -0.79
C LEU A 191 11.29 -8.02 -0.60
N ALA A 192 11.95 -9.01 0.01
CA ALA A 192 11.38 -10.33 0.27
C ALA A 192 10.11 -10.25 1.14
N LYS A 193 10.07 -9.35 2.13
CA LYS A 193 8.91 -9.14 3.00
C LYS A 193 7.66 -8.72 2.21
N PHE A 194 7.82 -7.92 1.17
CA PHE A 194 6.73 -7.38 0.38
C PHE A 194 6.64 -7.99 -1.04
N GLN A 195 7.44 -9.04 -1.32
CA GLN A 195 7.47 -9.70 -2.62
C GLN A 195 6.08 -10.11 -3.11
N HIS A 196 5.25 -10.64 -2.21
CA HIS A 196 3.88 -11.04 -2.55
C HIS A 196 3.00 -9.87 -3.06
N LEU A 197 3.28 -8.63 -2.66
CA LEU A 197 2.58 -7.45 -3.18
C LEU A 197 3.12 -7.04 -4.55
N LEU A 198 4.44 -7.12 -4.74
CA LEU A 198 5.09 -6.89 -6.04
C LEU A 198 4.62 -7.92 -7.07
N ASP A 199 4.46 -9.18 -6.66
CA ASP A 199 3.95 -10.25 -7.53
C ASP A 199 2.51 -9.97 -7.97
N ILE A 200 1.67 -9.40 -7.09
CA ILE A 200 0.31 -8.98 -7.44
C ILE A 200 0.33 -7.83 -8.45
N GLU A 201 1.19 -6.83 -8.30
CA GLU A 201 1.33 -5.76 -9.30
C GLU A 201 1.81 -6.30 -10.66
N ASN A 202 2.70 -7.29 -10.66
CA ASN A 202 3.17 -7.95 -11.89
C ASN A 202 2.06 -8.70 -12.64
N ILE A 203 0.91 -8.98 -12.03
CA ILE A 203 -0.26 -9.52 -12.74
C ILE A 203 -0.69 -8.57 -13.88
N GLY A 204 -0.49 -7.27 -13.72
CA GLY A 204 -0.76 -6.28 -14.76
C GLY A 204 -0.08 -6.56 -16.09
N LYS A 205 1.08 -7.24 -16.07
CA LYS A 205 1.76 -7.68 -17.30
C LYS A 205 0.96 -8.66 -18.15
N LYS A 206 -0.06 -9.31 -17.58
CA LYS A 206 -0.99 -10.18 -18.33
C LYS A 206 -2.00 -9.36 -19.15
N LEU A 207 -2.09 -8.05 -18.91
CA LEU A 207 -3.03 -7.15 -19.56
C LEU A 207 -2.41 -6.36 -20.71
N CYS A 208 -1.07 -6.40 -20.80
CA CYS A 208 -0.24 -5.86 -21.88
C CYS A 208 0.06 -6.94 -22.93
#